data_9fffe384aa0db9fa87453db82f45804f
#
_entry.id   9fffe384aa0db9fa87453db82f45804f
#
_cell.length_a   1.000
_cell.length_b   1.000
_cell.length_c   1.000
_cell.angle_alpha   90.00
_cell.angle_beta   90.00
_cell.angle_gamma   90.00
#
_symmetry.space_group_name_H-M   'P 1'
#
loop_
_entity.id
_entity.type
_entity.pdbx_description
1 polymer ?
#
loop_
_entity_poly.entity_id
_entity_poly.type
_entity_poly.pdbx_seq_one_letter_code
_entity_poly.pdbx_strand_id
1 'polypeptide(L)'
;NHILEETKQDLEALSTFLTKGGVEVYRPNVYKYNAVKMPQFNINVPIAPIVPRDQYMVMGKNIMQTYTSYTDRYFDAISYYEIFEKLFREGYRWMSQPAPMLMDLNTTDEWFMSDRTYVDKLSDRVLWHTATMFKAGDAFIVNTRGPGSQTGLEWCKRELPEYRFISNEGTRVKEFGHIDHGFIMIDDETVIHAGMDWVPKCLHNKKLIDVSDCLPELKMDRYIQDYAKARDKMDVAWLDKYLENWRGYSQEVCFDLNVLILDRNNIVFARHIPKLFEKLKSL
;
A
#
# COMPACT_ATOMS: atom_id res chain seq x y z
N ASN A 1 -18.83 15.92 1.68
CA ASN A 1 -19.57 15.20 2.76
C ASN A 1 -20.07 13.82 2.33
N HIS A 2 -20.54 13.66 1.07
CA HIS A 2 -21.08 12.37 0.59
C HIS A 2 -20.01 11.27 0.54
N ILE A 3 -18.83 11.53 -0.04
CA ILE A 3 -17.71 10.58 -0.08
C ILE A 3 -17.29 10.12 1.32
N LEU A 4 -17.22 11.05 2.28
CA LEU A 4 -16.86 10.70 3.66
C LEU A 4 -17.92 9.79 4.30
N GLU A 5 -19.18 10.00 4.01
CA GLU A 5 -20.25 9.15 4.53
C GLU A 5 -20.25 7.77 3.89
N GLU A 6 -20.04 7.67 2.58
CA GLU A 6 -19.88 6.38 1.89
C GLU A 6 -18.67 5.61 2.43
N THR A 7 -17.50 6.27 2.53
CA THR A 7 -16.28 5.66 3.09
C THR A 7 -16.52 5.13 4.51
N LYS A 8 -17.25 5.89 5.34
CA LYS A 8 -17.60 5.46 6.68
C LYS A 8 -18.49 4.21 6.66
N GLN A 9 -19.52 4.19 5.80
CA GLN A 9 -20.40 3.03 5.65
C GLN A 9 -19.64 1.79 5.19
N ASP A 10 -18.73 1.92 4.24
CA ASP A 10 -17.90 0.82 3.73
C ASP A 10 -16.97 0.28 4.82
N LEU A 11 -16.31 1.15 5.58
CA LEU A 11 -15.45 0.74 6.70
C LEU A 11 -16.24 0.07 7.84
N GLU A 12 -17.46 0.54 8.14
CA GLU A 12 -18.34 -0.11 9.11
C GLU A 12 -18.83 -1.47 8.62
N ALA A 13 -19.17 -1.58 7.34
CA ALA A 13 -19.57 -2.84 6.72
C ALA A 13 -18.43 -3.87 6.79
N LEU A 14 -17.22 -3.48 6.41
CA LEU A 14 -16.03 -4.33 6.50
C LEU A 14 -15.75 -4.76 7.94
N SER A 15 -15.75 -3.83 8.89
CA SER A 15 -15.55 -4.12 10.31
C SER A 15 -16.60 -5.11 10.84
N THR A 16 -17.87 -4.90 10.50
CA THR A 16 -18.97 -5.78 10.88
C THR A 16 -18.80 -7.18 10.29
N PHE A 17 -18.42 -7.28 9.02
CA PHE A 17 -18.17 -8.54 8.35
C PHE A 17 -17.05 -9.34 9.04
N LEU A 18 -15.92 -8.69 9.30
CA LEU A 18 -14.77 -9.31 9.96
C LEU A 18 -15.11 -9.77 11.39
N THR A 19 -15.79 -8.92 12.15
CA THR A 19 -16.21 -9.24 13.53
C THR A 19 -17.18 -10.43 13.59
N LYS A 20 -18.14 -10.50 12.65
CA LYS A 20 -19.04 -11.66 12.52
C LYS A 20 -18.28 -12.95 12.17
N GLY A 21 -17.16 -12.83 11.45
CA GLY A 21 -16.25 -13.94 11.14
C GLY A 21 -15.31 -14.31 12.31
N GLY A 22 -15.46 -13.69 13.49
CA GLY A 22 -14.63 -13.95 14.68
C GLY A 22 -13.30 -13.21 14.69
N VAL A 23 -13.08 -12.24 13.80
CA VAL A 23 -11.87 -11.42 13.76
C VAL A 23 -12.01 -10.26 14.74
N GLU A 24 -11.02 -10.07 15.60
CA GLU A 24 -10.92 -8.88 16.46
C GLU A 24 -10.44 -7.69 15.61
N VAL A 25 -11.26 -6.64 15.52
CA VAL A 25 -10.98 -5.46 14.70
C VAL A 25 -10.54 -4.31 15.57
N TYR A 26 -9.32 -3.84 15.35
CA TYR A 26 -8.77 -2.64 15.99
C TYR A 26 -8.91 -1.44 15.07
N ARG A 27 -9.21 -0.29 15.65
CA ARG A 27 -9.27 0.98 14.92
C ARG A 27 -8.21 1.94 15.45
N PRO A 28 -7.55 2.69 14.57
CA PRO A 28 -6.58 3.69 15.00
C PRO A 28 -7.26 4.82 15.77
N ASN A 29 -6.51 5.46 16.64
CA ASN A 29 -6.98 6.66 17.32
C ASN A 29 -7.05 7.84 16.38
N VAL A 30 -8.09 8.66 16.57
CA VAL A 30 -8.24 9.92 15.83
C VAL A 30 -7.41 11.00 16.52
N TYR A 31 -6.32 11.42 15.90
CA TYR A 31 -5.56 12.58 16.33
C TYR A 31 -5.97 13.81 15.52
N LYS A 32 -6.16 14.92 16.21
CA LYS A 32 -6.30 16.23 15.57
C LYS A 32 -4.90 16.81 15.44
N TYR A 33 -4.31 16.65 14.29
CA TYR A 33 -3.01 17.25 14.00
C TYR A 33 -3.17 18.73 13.69
N ASN A 34 -2.43 19.55 14.43
CA ASN A 34 -2.09 20.90 13.97
C ASN A 34 -0.86 20.82 13.04
N ALA A 35 -0.52 21.94 12.39
CA ALA A 35 0.74 22.05 11.68
C ALA A 35 1.91 21.69 12.62
N VAL A 36 2.81 20.82 12.14
CA VAL A 36 3.97 20.35 12.91
C VAL A 36 5.24 20.95 12.33
N LYS A 37 6.04 21.57 13.19
CA LYS A 37 7.37 22.05 12.84
C LYS A 37 8.41 21.08 13.37
N MET A 38 9.19 20.51 12.46
CA MET A 38 10.29 19.60 12.77
C MET A 38 11.62 20.26 12.44
N PRO A 39 12.74 19.83 13.05
CA PRO A 39 14.05 20.30 12.65
C PRO A 39 14.40 20.05 11.19
N GLN A 40 13.78 19.04 10.57
CA GLN A 40 14.08 18.61 9.22
C GLN A 40 13.10 19.17 8.16
N PHE A 41 11.83 19.36 8.52
CA PHE A 41 10.77 19.79 7.61
C PHE A 41 9.55 20.31 8.39
N ASN A 42 8.63 20.93 7.68
CA ASN A 42 7.37 21.36 8.24
C ASN A 42 6.23 20.57 7.60
N ILE A 43 5.24 20.18 8.40
CA ILE A 43 4.00 19.58 7.93
C ILE A 43 2.88 20.58 8.15
N ASN A 44 2.33 21.13 7.08
CA ASN A 44 1.26 22.11 7.16
C ASN A 44 -0.09 21.43 7.34
N VAL A 45 -0.34 20.35 6.61
CA VAL A 45 -1.58 19.55 6.66
C VAL A 45 -1.19 18.07 6.63
N PRO A 46 -1.20 17.36 7.77
CA PRO A 46 -0.97 15.93 7.79
C PRO A 46 -2.09 15.20 7.03
N ILE A 47 -1.71 14.19 6.28
CA ILE A 47 -2.69 13.30 5.64
C ILE A 47 -3.24 12.33 6.67
N ALA A 48 -4.54 12.03 6.61
CA ALA A 48 -5.14 11.04 7.50
C ALA A 48 -4.55 9.63 7.27
N PRO A 49 -4.27 8.86 8.34
CA PRO A 49 -3.66 7.53 8.24
C PRO A 49 -4.68 6.45 7.80
N ILE A 50 -5.18 6.57 6.57
CA ILE A 50 -6.24 5.69 6.04
C ILE A 50 -5.71 4.38 5.42
N VAL A 51 -4.40 4.28 5.20
CA VAL A 51 -3.74 3.11 4.60
C VAL A 51 -2.68 2.53 5.54
N PRO A 52 -3.11 1.75 6.54
CA PRO A 52 -2.23 1.22 7.58
C PRO A 52 -1.10 0.35 7.02
N ARG A 53 -1.39 -0.42 5.98
CA ARG A 53 -0.44 -1.30 5.31
C ARG A 53 0.79 -0.56 4.75
N ASP A 54 0.69 0.72 4.52
CA ASP A 54 1.83 1.50 4.02
C ASP A 54 2.87 1.77 5.10
N GLN A 55 2.46 1.79 6.36
CA GLN A 55 3.29 2.25 7.49
C GLN A 55 3.74 1.14 8.41
N TYR A 56 3.09 -0.01 8.39
CA TYR A 56 3.50 -1.14 9.19
C TYR A 56 3.05 -2.47 8.60
N MET A 57 3.76 -3.51 8.98
CA MET A 57 3.44 -4.90 8.62
C MET A 57 3.57 -5.79 9.84
N VAL A 58 2.64 -6.74 9.96
CA VAL A 58 2.72 -7.79 10.96
C VAL A 58 3.25 -9.06 10.29
N MET A 59 4.35 -9.61 10.83
CA MET A 59 5.01 -10.81 10.36
C MET A 59 5.12 -11.79 11.52
N GLY A 60 4.19 -12.76 11.59
CA GLY A 60 4.07 -13.61 12.77
C GLY A 60 3.83 -12.76 14.02
N LYS A 61 4.74 -12.82 15.00
CA LYS A 61 4.73 -11.96 16.19
C LYS A 61 5.61 -10.71 16.09
N ASN A 62 6.03 -10.33 14.89
CA ASN A 62 6.80 -9.10 14.70
C ASN A 62 5.89 -8.03 14.09
N ILE A 63 5.85 -6.86 14.71
CA ILE A 63 5.25 -5.64 14.17
C ILE A 63 6.40 -4.78 13.68
N MET A 64 6.49 -4.58 12.37
CA MET A 64 7.48 -3.72 11.78
C MET A 64 6.84 -2.42 11.34
N GLN A 65 7.22 -1.34 11.96
CA GLN A 65 6.85 0.02 11.60
C GLN A 65 7.87 0.58 10.62
N THR A 66 7.37 1.24 9.59
CA THR A 66 8.20 1.95 8.61
C THR A 66 7.91 3.43 8.60
N TYR A 67 8.81 4.19 7.99
CA TYR A 67 8.60 5.58 7.67
C TYR A 67 8.44 5.72 6.17
N THR A 68 7.59 6.61 5.77
CA THR A 68 7.45 6.98 4.36
C THR A 68 8.45 8.08 3.99
N SER A 69 8.76 8.18 2.71
CA SER A 69 9.46 9.32 2.14
C SER A 69 8.61 10.60 2.08
N TYR A 70 7.30 10.47 2.33
CA TYR A 70 6.37 11.60 2.34
C TYR A 70 6.36 12.28 3.68
N THR A 71 6.72 13.55 3.71
CA THR A 71 6.70 14.35 4.95
C THR A 71 5.30 14.42 5.56
N ASP A 72 4.27 14.56 4.75
CA ASP A 72 2.87 14.69 5.20
C ASP A 72 2.34 13.43 5.89
N ARG A 73 2.98 12.28 5.64
CA ARG A 73 2.63 10.98 6.20
C ARG A 73 3.61 10.47 7.26
N TYR A 74 4.60 11.27 7.63
CA TYR A 74 5.67 10.87 8.55
C TYR A 74 5.15 10.37 9.90
N PHE A 75 4.03 10.91 10.36
CA PHE A 75 3.41 10.57 11.65
C PHE A 75 2.21 9.62 11.57
N ASP A 76 1.91 9.04 10.42
CA ASP A 76 0.75 8.14 10.25
C ASP A 76 0.73 7.02 11.30
N ALA A 77 1.87 6.44 11.62
CA ALA A 77 1.99 5.33 12.57
C ALA A 77 1.55 5.69 14.00
N ILE A 78 1.58 6.96 14.40
CA ILE A 78 1.20 7.40 15.76
C ILE A 78 -0.24 6.99 16.09
N SER A 79 -1.14 7.04 15.12
CA SER A 79 -2.54 6.65 15.31
C SER A 79 -2.72 5.20 15.72
N TYR A 80 -1.71 4.36 15.52
CA TYR A 80 -1.74 2.93 15.82
C TYR A 80 -0.93 2.54 17.06
N TYR A 81 -0.26 3.48 17.73
CA TYR A 81 0.66 3.18 18.83
C TYR A 81 -0.02 2.47 20.00
N GLU A 82 -1.23 2.84 20.39
CA GLU A 82 -1.96 2.13 21.46
C GLU A 82 -2.23 0.67 21.09
N ILE A 83 -2.48 0.39 19.81
CA ILE A 83 -2.64 -0.98 19.29
C ILE A 83 -1.30 -1.70 19.38
N PHE A 84 -0.21 -1.08 18.96
CA PHE A 84 1.13 -1.68 19.02
C PHE A 84 1.57 -1.93 20.46
N GLU A 85 1.29 -1.01 21.39
CA GLU A 85 1.56 -1.18 22.81
C GLU A 85 0.75 -2.33 23.43
N LYS A 86 -0.54 -2.49 23.03
CA LYS A 86 -1.36 -3.63 23.44
C LYS A 86 -0.70 -4.93 22.96
N LEU A 87 -0.41 -5.04 21.68
CA LEU A 87 0.21 -6.23 21.08
C LEU A 87 1.59 -6.51 21.69
N PHE A 88 2.38 -5.47 21.97
CA PHE A 88 3.67 -5.62 22.67
C PHE A 88 3.50 -6.25 24.05
N ARG A 89 2.51 -5.84 24.84
CA ARG A 89 2.18 -6.45 26.13
C ARG A 89 1.72 -7.91 26.00
N GLU A 90 1.18 -8.29 24.83
CA GLU A 90 0.80 -9.66 24.48
C GLU A 90 1.97 -10.49 23.91
N GLY A 91 3.19 -9.96 23.94
CA GLY A 91 4.42 -10.66 23.56
C GLY A 91 4.80 -10.50 22.07
N TYR A 92 4.22 -9.55 21.37
CA TYR A 92 4.70 -9.18 20.03
C TYR A 92 5.99 -8.35 20.14
N ARG A 93 6.92 -8.56 19.20
CA ARG A 93 8.09 -7.72 19.04
C ARG A 93 7.72 -6.50 18.18
N TRP A 94 7.78 -5.34 18.76
CA TRP A 94 7.59 -4.08 18.00
C TRP A 94 8.94 -3.47 17.66
N MET A 95 9.19 -3.28 16.37
CA MET A 95 10.41 -2.72 15.83
C MET A 95 10.09 -1.59 14.86
N SER A 96 10.97 -0.61 14.78
CA SER A 96 10.84 0.54 13.90
C SER A 96 12.06 0.66 13.00
N GLN A 97 11.84 0.92 11.73
CA GLN A 97 12.89 1.40 10.85
C GLN A 97 13.54 2.64 11.45
N PRO A 98 14.84 2.85 11.27
CA PRO A 98 15.46 4.14 11.59
C PRO A 98 14.71 5.29 10.92
N ALA A 99 14.43 6.34 11.69
CA ALA A 99 13.75 7.52 11.17
C ALA A 99 14.60 8.17 10.05
N PRO A 100 14.10 8.29 8.82
CA PRO A 100 14.88 8.79 7.71
C PRO A 100 15.14 10.29 7.84
N MET A 101 16.33 10.72 7.45
CA MET A 101 16.63 12.14 7.33
C MET A 101 16.09 12.63 5.98
N LEU A 102 15.12 13.53 6.02
CA LEU A 102 14.40 14.05 4.85
C LEU A 102 14.75 15.51 4.52
N MET A 103 15.78 16.09 5.16
CA MET A 103 16.14 17.53 5.04
C MET A 103 16.39 18.00 3.61
N ASP A 104 16.92 17.11 2.77
CA ASP A 104 17.31 17.45 1.40
C ASP A 104 16.18 17.18 0.38
N LEU A 105 15.03 16.77 0.88
CA LEU A 105 13.91 16.35 0.06
C LEU A 105 12.81 17.40 0.19
N ASN A 106 12.68 18.26 -0.80
CA ASN A 106 11.52 19.11 -0.94
C ASN A 106 10.38 18.27 -1.48
N THR A 107 9.70 17.56 -0.57
CA THR A 107 8.88 16.39 -0.90
C THR A 107 7.44 16.70 -1.29
N THR A 108 7.01 17.95 -1.20
CA THR A 108 5.62 18.31 -1.37
C THR A 108 5.14 18.40 -2.81
N ASP A 109 6.03 18.71 -3.77
CA ASP A 109 5.62 19.04 -5.12
C ASP A 109 6.14 18.13 -6.24
N GLU A 110 7.23 17.41 -6.03
CA GLU A 110 7.93 16.71 -7.12
C GLU A 110 7.66 15.21 -7.19
N TRP A 111 6.99 14.65 -6.22
CA TRP A 111 6.90 13.21 -6.06
C TRP A 111 6.06 12.49 -7.13
N PHE A 112 5.01 13.11 -7.63
CA PHE A 112 4.13 12.52 -8.63
C PHE A 112 4.64 12.69 -10.08
N MET A 113 5.63 13.50 -10.28
CA MET A 113 6.06 13.93 -11.61
C MET A 113 7.50 13.55 -11.92
N SER A 114 7.80 12.24 -11.94
CA SER A 114 8.88 11.70 -12.78
C SER A 114 10.32 12.13 -12.52
N ASP A 115 10.69 12.71 -11.40
CA ASP A 115 12.12 12.98 -11.21
C ASP A 115 12.83 11.74 -10.64
N ARG A 116 13.52 11.01 -11.51
CA ARG A 116 14.38 9.88 -11.16
C ARG A 116 15.47 10.27 -10.15
N THR A 117 15.84 11.54 -10.08
CA THR A 117 16.83 12.05 -9.13
C THR A 117 16.38 11.94 -7.67
N TYR A 118 15.06 11.95 -7.42
CA TYR A 118 14.50 11.73 -6.09
C TYR A 118 14.71 10.28 -5.61
N VAL A 119 14.45 9.32 -6.48
CA VAL A 119 14.66 7.90 -6.21
C VAL A 119 16.14 7.62 -5.94
N ASP A 120 17.03 8.23 -6.70
CA ASP A 120 18.47 8.07 -6.55
C ASP A 120 18.96 8.64 -5.20
N LYS A 121 18.42 9.77 -4.76
CA LYS A 121 18.74 10.35 -3.43
C LYS A 121 18.26 9.48 -2.26
N LEU A 122 17.24 8.65 -2.45
CA LEU A 122 16.73 7.75 -1.42
C LEU A 122 17.47 6.41 -1.40
N SER A 123 18.18 6.03 -2.46
CA SER A 123 18.78 4.71 -2.63
C SER A 123 19.76 4.34 -1.53
N ASP A 124 20.49 5.31 -1.00
CA ASP A 124 21.51 5.12 0.03
C ASP A 124 20.96 5.20 1.47
N ARG A 125 19.67 5.48 1.62
CA ARG A 125 19.03 5.60 2.94
C ARG A 125 18.38 4.29 3.35
N VAL A 126 18.36 4.04 4.65
CA VAL A 126 17.51 2.96 5.21
C VAL A 126 16.09 3.43 5.10
N LEU A 127 15.49 3.22 3.97
CA LEU A 127 14.11 3.59 3.70
C LEU A 127 13.40 2.46 2.96
N TRP A 128 12.24 2.10 3.44
CA TRP A 128 11.31 1.25 2.74
C TRP A 128 9.91 1.43 3.30
N HIS A 129 8.98 1.08 2.49
CA HIS A 129 7.57 1.27 2.72
C HIS A 129 6.90 -0.10 2.67
N THR A 130 6.05 -0.42 3.59
CA THR A 130 5.49 -1.79 3.65
C THR A 130 4.66 -2.14 2.43
N ALA A 131 4.09 -1.15 1.73
CA ALA A 131 3.45 -1.37 0.44
C ALA A 131 4.40 -1.79 -0.69
N THR A 132 5.72 -1.67 -0.48
CA THR A 132 6.73 -2.21 -1.41
C THR A 132 7.08 -3.68 -1.14
N MET A 133 6.44 -4.29 -0.14
CA MET A 133 6.66 -5.68 0.23
C MET A 133 5.42 -6.53 0.01
N PHE A 134 5.67 -7.78 -0.39
CA PHE A 134 4.63 -8.77 -0.56
C PHE A 134 5.06 -10.11 0.07
N LYS A 135 4.21 -10.69 0.91
CA LYS A 135 4.46 -12.01 1.51
C LYS A 135 4.21 -13.10 0.46
N ALA A 136 5.21 -13.95 0.23
CA ALA A 136 5.16 -15.07 -0.69
C ALA A 136 5.63 -16.36 0.02
N GLY A 137 4.70 -17.05 0.66
CA GLY A 137 5.02 -18.22 1.50
C GLY A 137 5.93 -17.85 2.69
N ASP A 138 7.14 -18.42 2.70
CA ASP A 138 8.19 -18.18 3.71
C ASP A 138 9.07 -16.95 3.40
N ALA A 139 8.83 -16.27 2.29
CA ALA A 139 9.62 -15.14 1.83
C ALA A 139 8.82 -13.84 1.74
N PHE A 140 9.53 -12.73 1.72
CA PHE A 140 9.01 -11.42 1.34
C PHE A 140 9.68 -10.95 0.05
N ILE A 141 8.89 -10.65 -0.95
CA ILE A 141 9.34 -10.02 -2.19
C ILE A 141 9.32 -8.52 -1.97
N VAL A 142 10.41 -7.84 -2.24
CA VAL A 142 10.59 -6.41 -1.94
C VAL A 142 10.92 -5.65 -3.22
N ASN A 143 10.14 -4.62 -3.50
CA ASN A 143 10.50 -3.65 -4.53
C ASN A 143 11.48 -2.62 -3.95
N THR A 144 12.69 -2.58 -4.48
CA THR A 144 13.77 -1.68 -4.03
C THR A 144 13.86 -0.39 -4.84
N ARG A 145 12.81 -0.06 -5.59
CA ARG A 145 12.67 1.19 -6.33
C ARG A 145 11.49 2.00 -5.83
N GLY A 146 11.50 3.29 -6.10
CA GLY A 146 10.49 4.21 -5.61
C GLY A 146 10.65 4.48 -4.10
N PRO A 147 9.60 4.28 -3.29
CA PRO A 147 9.67 4.54 -1.84
C PRO A 147 10.49 3.50 -1.06
N GLY A 148 11.01 2.44 -1.70
CA GLY A 148 11.92 1.47 -1.11
C GLY A 148 13.35 1.67 -1.60
N SER A 149 14.32 1.20 -0.81
CA SER A 149 15.74 1.27 -1.15
C SER A 149 16.45 -0.06 -0.98
N GLN A 150 17.58 -0.23 -1.66
CA GLN A 150 18.43 -1.39 -1.47
C GLN A 150 18.99 -1.44 -0.04
N THR A 151 19.36 -0.28 0.51
CA THR A 151 19.82 -0.15 1.90
C THR A 151 18.73 -0.52 2.91
N GLY A 152 17.46 -0.16 2.60
CA GLY A 152 16.30 -0.59 3.40
C GLY A 152 16.13 -2.11 3.37
N LEU A 153 16.28 -2.75 2.21
CA LEU A 153 16.23 -4.21 2.09
C LEU A 153 17.33 -4.89 2.92
N GLU A 154 18.56 -4.37 2.87
CA GLU A 154 19.67 -4.91 3.67
C GLU A 154 19.43 -4.73 5.19
N TRP A 155 18.81 -3.62 5.60
CA TRP A 155 18.39 -3.44 6.98
C TRP A 155 17.36 -4.51 7.39
N CYS A 156 16.32 -4.75 6.58
CA CYS A 156 15.34 -5.79 6.85
C CYS A 156 15.98 -7.18 7.03
N LYS A 157 16.94 -7.54 6.16
CA LYS A 157 17.66 -8.81 6.25
C LYS A 157 18.46 -8.96 7.55
N ARG A 158 19.00 -7.87 8.07
CA ARG A 158 19.76 -7.87 9.32
C ARG A 158 18.87 -7.93 10.56
N GLU A 159 17.77 -7.18 10.55
CA GLU A 159 16.86 -7.10 11.71
C GLU A 159 15.92 -8.29 11.83
N LEU A 160 15.64 -8.96 10.70
CA LEU A 160 14.70 -10.07 10.62
C LEU A 160 15.34 -11.27 9.90
N PRO A 161 16.45 -11.82 10.43
CA PRO A 161 17.18 -12.91 9.78
C PRO A 161 16.38 -14.21 9.67
N GLU A 162 15.29 -14.35 10.42
CA GLU A 162 14.36 -15.48 10.36
C GLU A 162 13.49 -15.47 9.10
N TYR A 163 13.43 -14.35 8.34
CA TYR A 163 12.68 -14.25 7.10
C TYR A 163 13.60 -14.14 5.89
N ARG A 164 13.16 -14.70 4.79
CA ARG A 164 13.84 -14.58 3.50
C ARG A 164 13.31 -13.38 2.73
N PHE A 165 14.19 -12.45 2.36
CA PHE A 165 13.85 -11.28 1.56
C PHE A 165 14.44 -11.39 0.16
N ILE A 166 13.59 -11.22 -0.86
CA ILE A 166 13.92 -11.33 -2.27
C ILE A 166 13.66 -10.00 -2.95
N SER A 167 14.66 -9.46 -3.63
CA SER A 167 14.47 -8.25 -4.44
C SER A 167 13.56 -8.55 -5.63
N ASN A 168 12.57 -7.69 -5.86
CA ASN A 168 11.74 -7.77 -7.05
C ASN A 168 12.49 -7.18 -8.23
N GLU A 169 12.98 -8.04 -9.13
CA GLU A 169 13.66 -7.62 -10.34
C GLU A 169 12.82 -7.91 -11.57
N GLY A 170 12.82 -6.96 -12.51
CA GLY A 170 12.33 -7.20 -13.87
C GLY A 170 10.83 -7.12 -14.11
N THR A 171 10.03 -6.67 -13.13
CA THR A 171 8.58 -6.54 -13.33
C THR A 171 8.12 -5.10 -13.60
N ARG A 172 6.92 -4.96 -14.17
CA ARG A 172 6.22 -3.68 -14.35
C ARG A 172 5.97 -2.93 -13.03
N VAL A 173 5.92 -3.65 -11.92
CA VAL A 173 5.81 -3.08 -10.55
C VAL A 173 6.87 -2.01 -10.25
N LYS A 174 8.02 -2.06 -10.93
CA LYS A 174 9.07 -1.04 -10.78
C LYS A 174 8.59 0.38 -11.06
N GLU A 175 7.61 0.54 -11.93
CA GLU A 175 7.10 1.84 -12.36
C GLU A 175 6.17 2.47 -11.33
N PHE A 176 5.48 1.66 -10.52
CA PHE A 176 4.43 2.10 -9.60
C PHE A 176 4.87 2.15 -8.13
N GLY A 177 6.05 1.65 -7.79
CA GLY A 177 6.55 1.64 -6.41
C GLY A 177 5.90 0.58 -5.52
N HIS A 178 4.58 0.41 -5.55
CA HIS A 178 3.85 -0.60 -4.80
C HIS A 178 3.85 -1.95 -5.54
N ILE A 179 3.99 -3.04 -4.79
CA ILE A 179 4.12 -4.38 -5.35
C ILE A 179 2.79 -5.12 -5.50
N ASP A 180 1.76 -4.65 -4.86
CA ASP A 180 0.47 -5.33 -4.69
C ASP A 180 -0.60 -4.94 -5.72
N HIS A 181 -0.20 -4.44 -6.88
CA HIS A 181 -1.14 -3.95 -7.87
C HIS A 181 -1.57 -5.00 -8.91
N GLY A 182 -0.64 -5.78 -9.39
CA GLY A 182 -0.87 -6.61 -10.56
C GLY A 182 -0.87 -8.11 -10.30
N PHE A 183 -0.63 -8.55 -9.07
CA PHE A 183 -0.70 -9.95 -8.69
C PHE A 183 -1.02 -10.12 -7.20
N ILE A 184 -1.56 -11.28 -6.86
CA ILE A 184 -1.82 -11.73 -5.50
C ILE A 184 -1.49 -13.22 -5.36
N MET A 185 -1.16 -13.65 -4.15
CA MET A 185 -1.07 -15.08 -3.81
C MET A 185 -2.25 -15.45 -2.92
N ILE A 186 -3.07 -16.40 -3.35
CA ILE A 186 -4.21 -16.88 -2.55
C ILE A 186 -3.83 -18.01 -1.59
N ASP A 187 -2.73 -18.69 -1.89
CA ASP A 187 -2.05 -19.66 -1.04
C ASP A 187 -0.56 -19.73 -1.44
N ASP A 188 0.20 -20.58 -0.79
CA ASP A 188 1.65 -20.69 -1.03
C ASP A 188 2.04 -21.20 -2.44
N GLU A 189 1.08 -21.72 -3.20
CA GLU A 189 1.32 -22.31 -4.53
C GLU A 189 0.63 -21.60 -5.68
N THR A 190 -0.35 -20.73 -5.41
CA THR A 190 -1.22 -20.17 -6.44
C THR A 190 -1.11 -18.65 -6.50
N VAL A 191 -0.76 -18.14 -7.66
CA VAL A 191 -0.65 -16.70 -7.99
C VAL A 191 -1.74 -16.34 -9.00
N ILE A 192 -2.55 -15.34 -8.68
CA ILE A 192 -3.49 -14.70 -9.60
C ILE A 192 -2.81 -13.43 -10.10
N HIS A 193 -2.85 -13.15 -11.41
CA HIS A 193 -2.16 -12.00 -11.98
C HIS A 193 -2.91 -11.36 -13.15
N ALA A 194 -2.65 -10.08 -13.37
CA ALA A 194 -3.19 -9.25 -14.45
C ALA A 194 -2.28 -9.18 -15.68
N GLY A 195 -1.43 -10.20 -15.87
CA GLY A 195 -0.43 -10.31 -16.93
C GLY A 195 0.92 -10.74 -16.36
N MET A 196 1.71 -11.46 -17.17
CA MET A 196 3.00 -12.02 -16.74
C MET A 196 4.06 -10.96 -16.40
N ASP A 197 3.97 -9.78 -16.96
CA ASP A 197 4.83 -8.65 -16.67
C ASP A 197 4.68 -8.09 -15.24
N TRP A 198 3.60 -8.46 -14.55
CA TRP A 198 3.40 -8.15 -13.13
C TRP A 198 4.03 -9.20 -12.19
N VAL A 199 4.25 -10.41 -12.65
CA VAL A 199 4.65 -11.54 -11.80
C VAL A 199 6.17 -11.54 -11.56
N PRO A 200 6.64 -11.43 -10.30
CA PRO A 200 8.04 -11.57 -9.98
C PRO A 200 8.62 -12.90 -10.46
N LYS A 201 9.84 -12.88 -11.00
CA LYS A 201 10.48 -14.07 -11.54
C LYS A 201 10.59 -15.24 -10.55
N CYS A 202 10.74 -14.92 -9.25
CA CYS A 202 10.80 -15.93 -8.19
C CYS A 202 9.47 -16.69 -7.98
N LEU A 203 8.37 -16.21 -8.56
CA LEU A 203 7.05 -16.86 -8.51
C LEU A 203 6.70 -17.63 -9.80
N HIS A 204 7.55 -17.63 -10.82
CA HIS A 204 7.23 -18.27 -12.10
C HIS A 204 7.12 -19.81 -12.01
N ASN A 205 7.59 -20.41 -10.93
CA ASN A 205 7.43 -21.85 -10.66
C ASN A 205 6.12 -22.20 -9.95
N LYS A 206 5.30 -21.22 -9.61
CA LYS A 206 4.00 -21.40 -8.96
C LYS A 206 2.88 -21.64 -9.99
N LYS A 207 1.71 -22.06 -9.51
CA LYS A 207 0.51 -22.14 -10.36
C LYS A 207 0.05 -20.72 -10.67
N LEU A 208 0.25 -20.29 -11.93
CA LEU A 208 -0.09 -18.95 -12.40
C LEU A 208 -1.48 -18.96 -13.04
N ILE A 209 -2.33 -18.00 -12.64
CA ILE A 209 -3.69 -17.84 -13.14
C ILE A 209 -3.83 -16.42 -13.68
N ASP A 210 -3.85 -16.31 -14.98
CA ASP A 210 -4.06 -15.03 -15.67
C ASP A 210 -5.54 -14.63 -15.60
N VAL A 211 -5.80 -13.43 -15.09
CA VAL A 211 -7.12 -12.81 -15.02
C VAL A 211 -7.22 -11.51 -15.79
N SER A 212 -6.23 -11.20 -16.61
CA SER A 212 -6.17 -9.94 -17.37
C SER A 212 -7.40 -9.73 -18.26
N ASP A 213 -7.97 -10.80 -18.78
CA ASP A 213 -9.20 -10.80 -19.59
C ASP A 213 -10.49 -10.54 -18.78
N CYS A 214 -10.42 -10.68 -17.46
CA CYS A 214 -11.53 -10.46 -16.54
C CYS A 214 -11.56 -9.04 -15.99
N LEU A 215 -10.42 -8.34 -16.03
CA LEU A 215 -10.29 -7.00 -15.48
C LEU A 215 -10.74 -5.95 -16.51
N PRO A 216 -11.33 -4.85 -16.05
CA PRO A 216 -11.63 -3.73 -16.94
C PRO A 216 -10.33 -3.15 -17.55
N GLU A 217 -10.42 -2.57 -18.73
CA GLU A 217 -9.28 -1.94 -19.39
C GLU A 217 -8.70 -0.80 -18.53
N LEU A 218 -7.40 -0.88 -18.25
CA LEU A 218 -6.66 0.15 -17.51
C LEU A 218 -6.54 1.45 -18.30
N LYS A 219 -7.29 2.47 -17.91
CA LYS A 219 -7.17 3.83 -18.45
C LYS A 219 -6.25 4.72 -17.61
N MET A 220 -5.12 4.15 -17.17
CA MET A 220 -4.14 4.82 -16.31
C MET A 220 -3.64 6.15 -16.86
N ASP A 221 -3.37 6.21 -18.16
CA ASP A 221 -2.86 7.45 -18.79
C ASP A 221 -3.83 8.62 -18.64
N ARG A 222 -5.12 8.35 -18.71
CA ARG A 222 -6.15 9.38 -18.52
C ARG A 222 -6.23 9.83 -17.06
N TYR A 223 -6.15 8.90 -16.12
CA TYR A 223 -6.16 9.21 -14.69
C TYR A 223 -4.97 10.09 -14.30
N ILE A 224 -3.75 9.71 -14.70
CA ILE A 224 -2.54 10.49 -14.44
C ILE A 224 -2.61 11.87 -15.07
N GLN A 225 -3.08 11.95 -16.31
CA GLN A 225 -3.23 13.25 -17.02
C GLN A 225 -4.29 14.14 -16.34
N ASP A 226 -5.41 13.57 -15.94
CA ASP A 226 -6.49 14.33 -15.30
C ASP A 226 -6.10 14.77 -13.89
N TYR A 227 -5.40 13.94 -13.15
CA TYR A 227 -4.85 14.31 -11.86
C TYR A 227 -3.79 15.41 -11.94
N ALA A 228 -2.87 15.32 -12.91
CA ALA A 228 -1.87 16.36 -13.15
C ALA A 228 -2.53 17.70 -13.52
N LYS A 229 -3.54 17.68 -14.38
CA LYS A 229 -4.32 18.89 -14.74
C LYS A 229 -5.06 19.51 -13.56
N ALA A 230 -5.59 18.68 -12.65
CA ALA A 230 -6.27 19.14 -11.46
C ALA A 230 -5.32 19.85 -10.51
N ARG A 231 -4.17 19.22 -10.26
CA ARG A 231 -3.14 19.74 -9.37
C ARG A 231 -2.63 21.11 -9.82
N ASP A 232 -2.37 21.26 -11.12
CA ASP A 232 -1.81 22.50 -11.68
C ASP A 232 -2.76 23.68 -11.62
N LYS A 233 -4.05 23.44 -11.54
CA LYS A 233 -5.07 24.50 -11.62
C LYS A 233 -5.69 24.84 -10.28
N MET A 234 -5.57 24.01 -9.23
CA MET A 234 -6.31 24.15 -7.97
C MET A 234 -7.80 24.58 -8.19
N ASP A 235 -8.39 24.08 -9.26
CA ASP A 235 -9.75 24.44 -9.66
C ASP A 235 -10.74 23.60 -8.86
N VAL A 236 -11.29 24.20 -7.82
CA VAL A 236 -12.27 23.57 -6.93
C VAL A 236 -13.50 23.11 -7.70
N ALA A 237 -13.93 23.89 -8.71
CA ALA A 237 -15.07 23.53 -9.54
C ALA A 237 -14.77 22.30 -10.43
N TRP A 238 -13.53 22.15 -10.88
CA TRP A 238 -13.09 20.97 -11.58
C TRP A 238 -13.04 19.76 -10.63
N LEU A 239 -12.54 19.93 -9.43
CA LEU A 239 -12.48 18.88 -8.42
C LEU A 239 -13.88 18.40 -8.04
N ASP A 240 -14.83 19.31 -7.83
CA ASP A 240 -16.23 18.98 -7.56
C ASP A 240 -16.87 18.19 -8.72
N LYS A 241 -16.65 18.63 -9.96
CA LYS A 241 -17.12 17.93 -11.16
C LYS A 241 -16.46 16.56 -11.34
N TYR A 242 -15.20 16.45 -11.02
CA TYR A 242 -14.45 15.21 -11.07
C TYR A 242 -14.97 14.24 -9.99
N LEU A 243 -15.14 14.68 -8.76
CA LEU A 243 -15.69 13.90 -7.67
C LEU A 243 -17.15 13.50 -7.89
N GLU A 244 -17.94 14.34 -8.58
CA GLU A 244 -19.32 14.00 -8.93
C GLU A 244 -19.40 12.85 -9.93
N ASN A 245 -18.46 12.80 -10.88
CA ASN A 245 -18.34 11.68 -11.80
C ASN A 245 -17.84 10.38 -11.13
N TRP A 246 -17.33 10.45 -9.90
CA TRP A 246 -16.83 9.32 -9.13
C TRP A 246 -17.85 8.74 -8.15
N ARG A 247 -19.03 9.32 -8.06
CA ARG A 247 -20.12 8.78 -7.25
C ARG A 247 -20.45 7.36 -7.70
N GLY A 248 -20.25 6.40 -6.79
CA GLY A 248 -20.50 4.97 -7.06
C GLY A 248 -19.49 4.32 -8.01
N TYR A 249 -18.36 4.96 -8.28
CA TYR A 249 -17.29 4.43 -9.12
C TYR A 249 -16.01 4.21 -8.31
N SER A 250 -15.63 2.97 -8.12
CA SER A 250 -14.24 2.64 -7.88
C SER A 250 -13.54 2.60 -9.23
N GLN A 251 -12.93 3.69 -9.66
CA GLN A 251 -12.25 3.77 -10.97
C GLN A 251 -10.81 3.31 -10.95
N GLU A 252 -10.30 2.95 -9.78
CA GLU A 252 -8.92 2.56 -9.63
C GLU A 252 -8.74 1.10 -10.06
N VAL A 253 -8.90 0.90 -11.36
CA VAL A 253 -8.81 -0.41 -12.02
C VAL A 253 -7.45 -1.07 -11.78
N CYS A 254 -6.39 -0.30 -11.58
CA CYS A 254 -5.09 -0.82 -11.23
C CYS A 254 -5.05 -1.51 -9.85
N PHE A 255 -6.04 -1.27 -8.99
CA PHE A 255 -6.14 -1.85 -7.66
C PHE A 255 -7.15 -3.01 -7.58
N ASP A 256 -7.67 -3.50 -8.69
CA ASP A 256 -8.63 -4.59 -8.67
C ASP A 256 -8.09 -5.89 -8.06
N LEU A 257 -6.78 -6.09 -8.10
CA LEU A 257 -6.09 -7.18 -7.40
C LEU A 257 -5.49 -6.78 -6.06
N ASN A 258 -5.67 -5.53 -5.61
CA ASN A 258 -5.32 -5.11 -4.26
C ASN A 258 -6.48 -5.49 -3.32
N VAL A 259 -6.45 -6.71 -2.82
CA VAL A 259 -7.54 -7.35 -2.08
C VAL A 259 -7.09 -7.76 -0.69
N LEU A 260 -8.05 -7.95 0.22
CA LEU A 260 -7.79 -8.55 1.53
C LEU A 260 -8.06 -10.07 1.45
N ILE A 261 -7.01 -10.86 1.55
CA ILE A 261 -7.09 -12.32 1.61
C ILE A 261 -7.21 -12.73 3.07
N LEU A 262 -8.32 -13.35 3.44
CA LEU A 262 -8.53 -13.91 4.77
C LEU A 262 -8.03 -15.35 4.83
N ASP A 263 -8.35 -16.13 3.82
CA ASP A 263 -7.84 -17.47 3.55
C ASP A 263 -8.06 -17.80 2.06
N ARG A 264 -7.71 -19.01 1.64
CA ARG A 264 -7.82 -19.46 0.24
C ARG A 264 -9.25 -19.34 -0.34
N ASN A 265 -10.27 -19.47 0.49
CA ASN A 265 -11.67 -19.48 0.06
C ASN A 265 -12.38 -18.15 0.32
N ASN A 266 -11.75 -17.25 1.08
CA ASN A 266 -12.34 -15.99 1.52
C ASN A 266 -11.43 -14.81 1.15
N ILE A 267 -11.83 -14.08 0.12
CA ILE A 267 -11.12 -12.91 -0.40
C ILE A 267 -12.10 -11.74 -0.45
N VAL A 268 -11.70 -10.60 0.10
CA VAL A 268 -12.50 -9.36 0.09
C VAL A 268 -11.97 -8.44 -1.00
N PHE A 269 -12.83 -8.07 -1.92
CA PHE A 269 -12.55 -7.15 -3.02
C PHE A 269 -13.17 -5.78 -2.75
N ALA A 270 -12.56 -4.73 -3.28
CA ALA A 270 -13.08 -3.37 -3.21
C ALA A 270 -14.39 -3.21 -3.98
N ARG A 271 -14.60 -4.01 -5.04
CA ARG A 271 -15.81 -3.98 -5.86
C ARG A 271 -16.13 -5.33 -6.47
N HIS A 272 -17.37 -5.51 -6.91
CA HIS A 272 -17.82 -6.71 -7.61
C HIS A 272 -17.42 -6.65 -9.09
N ILE A 273 -16.60 -7.61 -9.54
CA ILE A 273 -16.19 -7.80 -10.93
C ILE A 273 -16.72 -9.18 -11.39
N PRO A 274 -17.89 -9.24 -12.07
CA PRO A 274 -18.57 -10.50 -12.34
C PRO A 274 -17.69 -11.57 -13.00
N LYS A 275 -16.98 -11.22 -14.08
CA LYS A 275 -16.10 -12.15 -14.81
C LYS A 275 -14.97 -12.69 -13.93
N LEU A 276 -14.36 -11.84 -13.10
CA LEU A 276 -13.31 -12.23 -12.18
C LEU A 276 -13.87 -13.20 -11.12
N PHE A 277 -15.01 -12.88 -10.56
CA PHE A 277 -15.64 -13.71 -9.53
C PHE A 277 -16.07 -15.07 -10.06
N GLU A 278 -16.60 -15.16 -11.28
CA GLU A 278 -16.90 -16.44 -11.93
C GLU A 278 -15.64 -17.27 -12.15
N LYS A 279 -14.56 -16.65 -12.65
CA LYS A 279 -13.28 -17.33 -12.86
C LYS A 279 -12.68 -17.84 -11.53
N LEU A 280 -12.70 -17.04 -10.48
CA LEU A 280 -12.18 -17.43 -9.18
C LEU A 280 -13.00 -18.54 -8.51
N LYS A 281 -14.32 -18.54 -8.67
CA LYS A 281 -15.20 -19.63 -8.18
C LYS A 281 -14.93 -20.96 -8.85
N SER A 282 -14.33 -20.98 -10.03
CA SER A 282 -14.02 -22.19 -10.78
C SER A 282 -12.65 -22.81 -10.42
N LEU A 283 -11.87 -22.19 -9.54
CA LEU A 283 -10.55 -22.61 -9.10
C LEU A 283 -10.60 -23.50 -7.87
#